data_79401845a564b214e998af99fd8fd668
#
_entry.id   79401845a564b214e998af99fd8fd668
#
_cell.length_a   1.000
_cell.length_b   1.000
_cell.length_c   1.000
_cell.angle_alpha   90.00
_cell.angle_beta   90.00
_cell.angle_gamma   90.00
#
_symmetry.space_group_name_H-M   'P 1'
#
loop_
_entity.id
_entity.type
_entity.pdbx_description
1 polymer ?
#
loop_
_entity_poly.entity_id
_entity_poly.type
_entity_poly.pdbx_seq_one_letter_code
_entity_poly.pdbx_strand_id
1 'polypeptide(L)'
;MSSRLSVLSFFSATAVLLSVGLSPGLAPQSHAAADDALAIVVNHTNPVENLSFSELRKIFLGEQNHWSNGRRITVVMLEPGNSERQAVLAQIYKMGEKDFNNYFLHGMFTGEVHAAPKALPSSAEVLKFVLNVPGAIGYVKTPDVNESVKVVRVESRLPSEKEYPLRLRGKLPR
;
A
#
# COMPACT_ATOMS: atom_id res chain seq x y z
N MET A 1 53.24 -74.00 -28.15
CA MET A 1 52.08 -74.64 -28.76
C MET A 1 50.87 -73.85 -28.43
N SER A 2 50.45 -73.06 -29.38
CA SER A 2 49.13 -73.06 -30.04
C SER A 2 47.98 -72.98 -29.02
N SER A 3 47.05 -72.08 -29.05
CA SER A 3 46.25 -71.54 -30.17
C SER A 3 45.31 -70.41 -29.66
N ARG A 4 45.17 -69.43 -30.53
CA ARG A 4 43.96 -68.79 -31.07
C ARG A 4 42.90 -68.23 -30.11
N LEU A 5 42.80 -66.95 -30.17
CA LEU A 5 41.76 -66.14 -30.89
C LEU A 5 40.31 -66.46 -30.54
N SER A 6 39.64 -65.49 -29.98
CA SER A 6 38.41 -65.00 -30.57
C SER A 6 38.01 -63.65 -29.97
N VAL A 7 37.97 -62.70 -30.87
CA VAL A 7 37.42 -61.33 -30.69
C VAL A 7 35.92 -61.44 -30.67
N LEU A 8 35.26 -60.89 -29.64
CA LEU A 8 33.85 -60.56 -29.78
C LEU A 8 33.64 -59.10 -29.33
N SER A 9 33.41 -58.32 -30.33
CA SER A 9 33.08 -56.91 -30.24
C SER A 9 31.64 -56.76 -29.72
N PHE A 10 31.47 -56.16 -28.56
CA PHE A 10 30.15 -55.68 -28.15
C PHE A 10 30.10 -54.16 -28.25
N PHE A 11 29.40 -53.70 -29.28
CA PHE A 11 28.95 -52.33 -29.37
C PHE A 11 27.96 -52.05 -28.24
N SER A 12 28.37 -51.25 -27.28
CA SER A 12 27.44 -50.69 -26.30
C SER A 12 27.00 -49.32 -26.77
N ALA A 13 25.77 -49.25 -27.22
CA ALA A 13 25.12 -48.00 -27.61
C ALA A 13 24.80 -47.19 -26.34
N THR A 14 25.54 -46.10 -26.13
CA THR A 14 25.28 -45.17 -25.03
C THR A 14 24.11 -44.25 -25.45
N ALA A 15 22.93 -44.51 -24.94
CA ALA A 15 21.78 -43.62 -25.07
C ALA A 15 22.01 -42.39 -24.17
N VAL A 16 22.31 -41.27 -24.76
CA VAL A 16 22.33 -39.95 -24.09
C VAL A 16 20.87 -39.51 -23.91
N LEU A 17 20.37 -39.67 -22.69
CA LEU A 17 19.10 -39.06 -22.23
C LEU A 17 19.34 -37.57 -22.05
N LEU A 18 18.88 -36.77 -23.01
CA LEU A 18 18.74 -35.31 -22.85
C LEU A 18 17.62 -35.03 -21.86
N SER A 19 17.96 -34.84 -20.60
CA SER A 19 17.03 -34.30 -19.61
C SER A 19 16.84 -32.80 -19.87
N VAL A 20 15.76 -32.45 -20.56
CA VAL A 20 15.27 -31.08 -20.64
C VAL A 20 14.80 -30.68 -19.23
N GLY A 21 15.67 -29.97 -18.52
CA GLY A 21 15.35 -29.36 -17.24
C GLY A 21 14.26 -28.29 -17.43
N LEU A 22 13.04 -28.64 -17.04
CA LEU A 22 11.94 -27.68 -16.93
C LEU A 22 12.25 -26.78 -15.73
N SER A 23 12.92 -25.65 -15.96
CA SER A 23 13.08 -24.61 -14.95
C SER A 23 11.68 -24.06 -14.63
N PRO A 24 11.25 -24.07 -13.35
CA PRO A 24 10.05 -23.34 -12.98
C PRO A 24 10.31 -21.85 -13.24
N GLY A 25 9.69 -21.32 -14.30
CA GLY A 25 9.74 -19.91 -14.60
C GLY A 25 9.28 -19.12 -13.40
N LEU A 26 10.15 -18.28 -12.85
CA LEU A 26 9.74 -17.24 -11.92
C LEU A 26 8.67 -16.41 -12.65
N ALA A 27 7.42 -16.54 -12.20
CA ALA A 27 6.35 -15.68 -12.66
C ALA A 27 6.78 -14.22 -12.40
N PRO A 28 6.62 -13.31 -13.37
CA PRO A 28 6.94 -11.90 -13.15
C PRO A 28 6.06 -11.41 -12.01
N GLN A 29 6.68 -11.10 -10.87
CA GLN A 29 5.99 -10.48 -9.75
C GLN A 29 5.47 -9.14 -10.24
N SER A 30 4.16 -8.97 -10.19
CA SER A 30 3.44 -7.84 -10.74
C SER A 30 3.79 -6.55 -9.97
N HIS A 31 4.84 -5.87 -10.35
CA HIS A 31 5.20 -4.54 -9.84
C HIS A 31 4.08 -3.52 -10.10
N ALA A 32 3.33 -3.69 -11.20
CA ALA A 32 2.19 -2.84 -11.55
C ALA A 32 1.06 -2.80 -10.49
N ALA A 33 0.94 -3.82 -9.64
CA ALA A 33 -0.06 -3.82 -8.58
C ALA A 33 0.36 -3.00 -7.36
N ALA A 34 1.66 -2.80 -7.13
CA ALA A 34 2.17 -1.94 -6.07
C ALA A 34 2.10 -0.45 -6.47
N ASP A 35 2.34 -0.14 -7.74
CA ASP A 35 2.39 1.24 -8.25
C ASP A 35 1.04 1.97 -8.16
N ASP A 36 -0.07 1.23 -8.24
CA ASP A 36 -1.43 1.78 -8.11
C ASP A 36 -1.94 1.80 -6.66
N ALA A 37 -1.18 1.38 -5.67
CA ALA A 37 -1.61 1.37 -4.27
C ALA A 37 -1.31 2.69 -3.57
N LEU A 38 -2.21 3.08 -2.64
CA LEU A 38 -2.03 4.20 -1.74
C LEU A 38 -1.52 3.70 -0.38
N ALA A 39 -0.28 3.97 -0.06
CA ALA A 39 0.30 3.65 1.24
C ALA A 39 -0.21 4.64 2.30
N ILE A 40 -0.76 4.12 3.39
CA ILE A 40 -1.05 4.90 4.59
C ILE A 40 0.26 5.06 5.36
N VAL A 41 0.63 6.31 5.66
CA VAL A 41 1.91 6.66 6.29
C VAL A 41 1.70 7.42 7.59
N VAL A 42 2.54 7.10 8.57
CA VAL A 42 2.59 7.76 9.87
C VAL A 42 4.02 8.06 10.28
N ASN A 43 4.20 8.89 11.30
CA ASN A 43 5.51 9.12 11.89
C ASN A 43 6.09 7.82 12.51
N HIS A 44 7.41 7.62 12.44
CA HIS A 44 8.08 6.43 13.01
C HIS A 44 7.78 6.20 14.50
N THR A 45 7.59 7.28 15.26
CA THR A 45 7.29 7.20 16.71
C THR A 45 5.82 6.87 17.01
N ASN A 46 4.98 6.75 15.99
CA ASN A 46 3.59 6.34 16.14
C ASN A 46 3.52 4.84 16.45
N PRO A 47 2.80 4.38 17.49
CA PRO A 47 2.75 2.95 17.86
C PRO A 47 1.90 2.10 16.92
N VAL A 48 1.09 2.71 16.03
CA VAL A 48 0.19 1.95 15.15
C VAL A 48 0.96 1.15 14.10
N GLU A 49 0.64 -0.14 13.97
CA GLU A 49 1.21 -1.05 12.97
C GLU A 49 0.18 -1.51 11.95
N ASN A 50 -1.09 -1.56 12.37
CA ASN A 50 -2.20 -2.01 11.54
C ASN A 50 -3.46 -1.24 11.91
N LEU A 51 -4.27 -0.93 10.90
CA LEU A 51 -5.59 -0.36 11.04
C LEU A 51 -6.59 -1.22 10.26
N SER A 52 -7.72 -1.52 10.87
CA SER A 52 -8.86 -1.97 10.10
C SER A 52 -9.36 -0.84 9.19
N PHE A 53 -10.06 -1.18 8.13
CA PHE A 53 -10.63 -0.15 7.25
C PHE A 53 -11.63 0.75 7.98
N SER A 54 -12.35 0.20 8.96
CA SER A 54 -13.28 0.94 9.81
C SER A 54 -12.56 1.97 10.70
N GLU A 55 -11.45 1.59 11.35
CA GLU A 55 -10.64 2.51 12.16
C GLU A 55 -10.02 3.60 11.31
N LEU A 56 -9.45 3.23 10.15
CA LEU A 56 -8.91 4.20 9.19
C LEU A 56 -9.98 5.22 8.79
N ARG A 57 -11.20 4.76 8.48
CA ARG A 57 -12.32 5.64 8.14
C ARG A 57 -12.69 6.57 9.29
N LYS A 58 -12.80 6.09 10.52
CA LYS A 58 -13.09 6.92 11.72
C LYS A 58 -12.03 8.01 11.92
N ILE A 59 -10.76 7.65 11.75
CA ILE A 59 -9.65 8.62 11.83
C ILE A 59 -9.81 9.70 10.74
N PHE A 60 -10.04 9.30 9.51
CA PHE A 60 -10.16 10.24 8.39
C PHE A 60 -11.41 11.12 8.49
N LEU A 61 -12.51 10.62 9.00
CA LEU A 61 -13.72 11.39 9.28
C LEU A 61 -13.60 12.33 10.51
N GLY A 62 -12.52 12.20 11.30
CA GLY A 62 -12.32 12.99 12.51
C GLY A 62 -13.13 12.50 13.73
N GLU A 63 -13.79 11.34 13.61
CA GLU A 63 -14.51 10.66 14.69
C GLU A 63 -13.55 10.12 15.77
N GLN A 64 -12.34 9.73 15.37
CA GLN A 64 -11.23 9.39 16.25
C GLN A 64 -10.13 10.44 16.11
N ASN A 65 -9.85 11.16 17.19
CA ASN A 65 -8.92 12.30 17.19
C ASN A 65 -7.68 12.12 18.06
N HIS A 66 -7.50 10.95 18.69
CA HIS A 66 -6.29 10.59 19.46
C HIS A 66 -5.85 9.16 19.17
N TRP A 67 -4.53 8.97 19.13
CA TRP A 67 -3.88 7.66 19.14
C TRP A 67 -3.96 7.01 20.52
N SER A 68 -3.71 5.71 20.61
CA SER A 68 -3.69 4.96 21.87
C SER A 68 -2.70 5.50 22.91
N ASN A 69 -1.66 6.19 22.47
CA ASN A 69 -0.68 6.87 23.34
C ASN A 69 -1.08 8.29 23.75
N GLY A 70 -2.32 8.71 23.50
CA GLY A 70 -2.86 10.03 23.85
C GLY A 70 -2.46 11.17 22.91
N ARG A 71 -1.62 10.92 21.90
CA ARG A 71 -1.26 11.97 20.93
C ARG A 71 -2.44 12.30 20.01
N ARG A 72 -2.65 13.58 19.77
CA ARG A 72 -3.68 14.04 18.83
C ARG A 72 -3.36 13.59 17.41
N ILE A 73 -4.37 13.10 16.71
CA ILE A 73 -4.28 12.73 15.31
C ILE A 73 -4.37 13.99 14.44
N THR A 74 -3.48 14.11 13.46
CA THR A 74 -3.55 15.15 12.43
C THR A 74 -3.58 14.46 11.07
N VAL A 75 -4.76 14.49 10.42
CA VAL A 75 -4.92 13.93 9.08
C VAL A 75 -4.39 14.92 8.04
N VAL A 76 -3.54 14.43 7.13
CA VAL A 76 -3.07 15.21 5.98
C VAL A 76 -3.51 14.56 4.69
N MET A 77 -3.91 15.39 3.73
CA MET A 77 -4.40 14.99 2.42
C MET A 77 -3.73 15.81 1.33
N LEU A 78 -3.69 15.29 0.12
CA LEU A 78 -3.31 16.09 -1.04
C LEU A 78 -4.40 17.12 -1.38
N GLU A 79 -3.99 18.24 -1.99
CA GLU A 79 -4.92 19.27 -2.49
C GLU A 79 -5.89 18.73 -3.53
N PRO A 80 -7.05 19.41 -3.74
CA PRO A 80 -7.99 19.06 -4.80
C PRO A 80 -7.34 18.98 -6.19
N GLY A 81 -7.84 18.08 -7.03
CA GLY A 81 -7.32 17.84 -8.37
C GLY A 81 -6.37 16.64 -8.48
N ASN A 82 -5.81 16.15 -7.38
CA ASN A 82 -4.97 14.96 -7.37
C ASN A 82 -5.80 13.67 -7.47
N SER A 83 -5.33 12.71 -8.27
CA SER A 83 -5.99 11.40 -8.43
C SER A 83 -6.03 10.59 -7.13
N GLU A 84 -4.99 10.72 -6.31
CA GLU A 84 -4.88 10.10 -4.99
C GLU A 84 -5.93 10.62 -4.03
N ARG A 85 -6.15 11.94 -4.03
CA ARG A 85 -7.23 12.55 -3.25
C ARG A 85 -8.59 12.04 -3.68
N GLN A 86 -8.84 11.99 -4.98
CA GLN A 86 -10.10 11.45 -5.52
C GLN A 86 -10.33 10.00 -5.09
N ALA A 87 -9.29 9.16 -5.14
CA ALA A 87 -9.36 7.78 -4.69
C ALA A 87 -9.67 7.67 -3.19
N VAL A 88 -9.04 8.49 -2.36
CA VAL A 88 -9.29 8.53 -0.91
C VAL A 88 -10.71 9.02 -0.60
N LEU A 89 -11.18 10.07 -1.27
CA LEU A 89 -12.55 10.54 -1.14
C LEU A 89 -13.56 9.43 -1.47
N ALA A 90 -13.36 8.74 -2.59
CA ALA A 90 -14.25 7.67 -3.02
C ALA A 90 -14.19 6.42 -2.12
N GLN A 91 -13.00 6.02 -1.68
CA GLN A 91 -12.80 4.74 -0.98
C GLN A 91 -12.93 4.86 0.54
N ILE A 92 -12.34 5.88 1.16
CA ILE A 92 -12.36 6.05 2.61
C ILE A 92 -13.56 6.89 3.05
N TYR A 93 -13.71 8.08 2.47
CA TYR A 93 -14.80 8.98 2.87
C TYR A 93 -16.17 8.55 2.32
N LYS A 94 -16.21 7.92 1.14
CA LYS A 94 -17.43 7.62 0.39
C LYS A 94 -18.21 8.91 0.02
N MET A 95 -17.47 9.95 -0.31
CA MET A 95 -17.98 11.31 -0.60
C MET A 95 -17.30 11.87 -1.84
N GLY A 96 -17.99 12.77 -2.52
CA GLY A 96 -17.38 13.67 -3.50
C GLY A 96 -16.75 14.90 -2.82
N GLU A 97 -16.02 15.71 -3.57
CA GLU A 97 -15.31 16.90 -3.03
C GLU A 97 -16.29 17.90 -2.36
N LYS A 98 -17.46 18.12 -2.95
CA LYS A 98 -18.49 19.01 -2.39
C LYS A 98 -19.02 18.50 -1.06
N ASP A 99 -19.33 17.20 -0.98
CA ASP A 99 -19.90 16.60 0.22
C ASP A 99 -18.85 16.54 1.34
N PHE A 100 -17.59 16.29 0.98
CA PHE A 100 -16.45 16.35 1.91
C PHE A 100 -16.31 17.74 2.54
N ASN A 101 -16.34 18.79 1.73
CA ASN A 101 -16.25 20.17 2.22
C ASN A 101 -17.43 20.51 3.13
N ASN A 102 -18.65 20.14 2.75
CA ASN A 102 -19.86 20.36 3.56
C ASN A 102 -19.79 19.57 4.89
N TYR A 103 -19.34 18.32 4.86
CA TYR A 103 -19.20 17.49 6.04
C TYR A 103 -18.27 18.13 7.09
N PHE A 104 -17.08 18.56 6.69
CA PHE A 104 -16.13 19.18 7.61
C PHE A 104 -16.58 20.58 8.05
N LEU A 105 -17.15 21.36 7.15
CA LEU A 105 -17.68 22.68 7.50
C LEU A 105 -18.78 22.55 8.57
N HIS A 106 -19.74 21.66 8.35
CA HIS A 106 -20.84 21.42 9.30
C HIS A 106 -20.33 20.85 10.63
N GLY A 107 -19.50 19.80 10.57
CA GLY A 107 -18.97 19.13 11.76
C GLY A 107 -18.10 20.04 12.63
N MET A 108 -17.31 20.94 12.04
CA MET A 108 -16.55 21.94 12.79
C MET A 108 -17.48 23.01 13.43
N PHE A 109 -18.54 23.37 12.73
CA PHE A 109 -19.50 24.35 13.26
C PHE A 109 -20.33 23.79 14.42
N THR A 110 -20.71 22.51 14.36
CA THR A 110 -21.45 21.81 15.42
C THR A 110 -20.56 21.29 16.55
N GLY A 111 -19.23 21.27 16.35
CA GLY A 111 -18.28 20.69 17.29
C GLY A 111 -18.15 19.17 17.22
N GLU A 112 -18.81 18.52 16.26
CA GLU A 112 -18.70 17.06 16.04
C GLU A 112 -17.33 16.67 15.49
N VAL A 113 -16.70 17.54 14.71
CA VAL A 113 -15.36 17.38 14.17
C VAL A 113 -14.47 18.52 14.63
N HIS A 114 -13.32 18.19 15.21
CA HIS A 114 -12.43 19.19 15.80
C HIS A 114 -11.57 19.93 14.76
N ALA A 115 -11.25 19.32 13.65
CA ALA A 115 -10.44 19.91 12.58
C ALA A 115 -10.66 19.17 11.26
N ALA A 116 -10.68 19.91 10.16
CA ALA A 116 -10.61 19.32 8.83
C ALA A 116 -9.18 18.81 8.54
N PRO A 117 -9.02 17.82 7.66
CA PRO A 117 -7.72 17.39 7.18
C PRO A 117 -6.93 18.55 6.58
N LYS A 118 -5.62 18.58 6.86
CA LYS A 118 -4.72 19.58 6.28
C LYS A 118 -4.43 19.22 4.81
N ALA A 119 -4.71 20.14 3.89
CA ALA A 119 -4.36 19.98 2.49
C ALA A 119 -2.89 20.35 2.24
N LEU A 120 -2.17 19.53 1.47
CA LEU A 120 -0.77 19.70 1.10
C LEU A 120 -0.61 19.49 -0.43
N PRO A 121 0.31 20.24 -1.08
CA PRO A 121 0.37 20.28 -2.54
C PRO A 121 0.97 19.03 -3.20
N SER A 122 1.77 18.24 -2.47
CA SER A 122 2.48 17.10 -3.05
C SER A 122 2.74 15.97 -2.05
N SER A 123 3.02 14.76 -2.56
CA SER A 123 3.48 13.62 -1.76
C SER A 123 4.72 13.96 -0.93
N ALA A 124 5.66 14.72 -1.48
CA ALA A 124 6.87 15.14 -0.75
C ALA A 124 6.53 15.99 0.49
N GLU A 125 5.57 16.92 0.37
CA GLU A 125 5.13 17.73 1.52
C GLU A 125 4.32 16.89 2.52
N VAL A 126 3.56 15.88 2.07
CA VAL A 126 2.90 14.91 2.97
C VAL A 126 3.96 14.16 3.79
N LEU A 127 4.97 13.58 3.14
CA LEU A 127 6.04 12.83 3.81
C LEU A 127 6.80 13.72 4.80
N LYS A 128 7.17 14.92 4.40
CA LYS A 128 7.84 15.91 5.26
C LYS A 128 6.99 16.30 6.47
N PHE A 129 5.69 16.49 6.29
CA PHE A 129 4.79 16.80 7.39
C PHE A 129 4.68 15.62 8.36
N VAL A 130 4.48 14.42 7.86
CA VAL A 130 4.38 13.18 8.66
C VAL A 130 5.67 12.91 9.44
N LEU A 131 6.85 13.13 8.81
CA LEU A 131 8.15 13.02 9.48
C LEU A 131 8.25 13.95 10.71
N ASN A 132 7.78 15.19 10.57
CA ASN A 132 7.97 16.23 11.60
C ASN A 132 6.85 16.28 12.66
N VAL A 133 5.70 15.63 12.40
CA VAL A 133 4.53 15.67 13.28
C VAL A 133 4.20 14.27 13.80
N PRO A 134 4.56 13.91 15.04
CA PRO A 134 4.42 12.55 15.58
C PRO A 134 2.99 11.99 15.58
N GLY A 135 1.97 12.85 15.56
CA GLY A 135 0.56 12.44 15.49
C GLY A 135 -0.03 12.41 14.08
N ALA A 136 0.76 12.76 13.07
CA ALA A 136 0.27 12.83 11.70
C ALA A 136 0.00 11.45 11.09
N ILE A 137 -1.03 11.41 10.26
CA ILE A 137 -1.37 10.31 9.34
C ILE A 137 -1.72 10.90 7.97
N GLY A 138 -1.22 10.30 6.94
CA GLY A 138 -1.48 10.69 5.56
C GLY A 138 -1.43 9.52 4.61
N TYR A 139 -1.46 9.80 3.33
CA TYR A 139 -1.31 8.81 2.27
C TYR A 139 -0.45 9.37 1.13
N VAL A 140 0.27 8.48 0.49
CA VAL A 140 1.03 8.74 -0.74
C VAL A 140 0.94 7.52 -1.65
N LYS A 141 1.29 7.65 -2.92
CA LYS A 141 1.49 6.48 -3.78
C LYS A 141 2.62 5.60 -3.22
N THR A 142 2.50 4.30 -3.36
CA THR A 142 3.54 3.37 -2.89
C THR A 142 4.94 3.69 -3.44
N PRO A 143 5.13 4.06 -4.72
CA PRO A 143 6.44 4.45 -5.23
C PRO A 143 7.05 5.71 -4.61
N ASP A 144 6.22 6.59 -4.02
CA ASP A 144 6.69 7.83 -3.38
C ASP A 144 7.16 7.59 -1.93
N VAL A 145 6.86 6.41 -1.35
CA VAL A 145 7.25 6.08 0.02
C VAL A 145 8.77 6.01 0.14
N ASN A 146 9.30 6.63 1.19
CA ASN A 146 10.71 6.56 1.54
C ASN A 146 10.89 6.24 3.03
N GLU A 147 12.13 6.10 3.46
CA GLU A 147 12.50 5.71 4.83
C GLU A 147 12.17 6.77 5.91
N SER A 148 11.70 7.96 5.54
CA SER A 148 11.37 9.02 6.49
C SER A 148 10.07 8.78 7.26
N VAL A 149 9.25 7.84 6.82
CA VAL A 149 7.93 7.55 7.40
C VAL A 149 7.71 6.04 7.57
N LYS A 150 6.78 5.69 8.44
CA LYS A 150 6.33 4.30 8.64
C LYS A 150 5.07 4.04 7.83
N VAL A 151 5.06 2.94 7.05
CA VAL A 151 3.87 2.44 6.36
C VAL A 151 3.05 1.60 7.33
N VAL A 152 1.76 1.90 7.42
CA VAL A 152 0.79 1.16 8.25
C VAL A 152 0.07 0.12 7.39
N ARG A 153 -0.12 -1.08 7.93
CA ARG A 153 -0.97 -2.10 7.31
C ARG A 153 -2.43 -1.66 7.35
N VAL A 154 -3.17 -1.99 6.31
CA VAL A 154 -4.63 -1.84 6.30
C VAL A 154 -5.25 -3.21 6.08
N GLU A 155 -6.16 -3.62 6.95
CA GLU A 155 -6.71 -4.99 6.98
C GLU A 155 -5.59 -6.06 7.05
N SER A 156 -4.55 -5.79 7.86
CA SER A 156 -3.35 -6.63 8.02
C SER A 156 -2.49 -6.80 6.76
N ARG A 157 -2.68 -5.97 5.73
CA ARG A 157 -2.00 -6.03 4.43
C ARG A 157 -1.14 -4.82 4.17
N LEU A 158 -0.01 -5.04 3.50
CA LEU A 158 0.86 -3.99 3.00
C LEU A 158 0.42 -3.54 1.58
N PRO A 159 0.76 -2.32 1.16
CA PRO A 159 0.44 -1.81 -0.18
C PRO A 159 0.92 -2.68 -1.34
N SER A 160 2.00 -3.43 -1.16
CA SER A 160 2.55 -4.37 -2.15
C SER A 160 1.72 -5.64 -2.32
N GLU A 161 0.84 -5.96 -1.40
CA GLU A 161 0.05 -7.20 -1.43
C GLU A 161 -1.17 -7.05 -2.34
N LYS A 162 -1.49 -8.11 -3.11
CA LYS A 162 -2.51 -8.11 -4.18
C LYS A 162 -3.90 -7.65 -3.72
N GLU A 163 -4.30 -8.00 -2.51
CA GLU A 163 -5.63 -7.70 -1.98
C GLU A 163 -5.65 -6.48 -1.04
N TYR A 164 -4.62 -5.64 -1.11
CA TYR A 164 -4.61 -4.38 -0.38
C TYR A 164 -5.78 -3.48 -0.79
N PRO A 165 -6.55 -2.92 0.16
CA PRO A 165 -7.85 -2.32 -0.14
C PRO A 165 -7.79 -0.93 -0.79
N LEU A 166 -6.67 -0.20 -0.68
CA LEU A 166 -6.56 1.18 -1.18
C LEU A 166 -5.75 1.25 -2.46
N ARG A 167 -6.44 1.43 -3.60
CA ARG A 167 -5.81 1.51 -4.93
C ARG A 167 -6.38 2.67 -5.75
N LEU A 168 -5.54 3.29 -6.58
CA LEU A 168 -5.94 4.37 -7.48
C LEU A 168 -7.02 3.91 -8.48
N ARG A 169 -6.92 2.65 -8.95
CA ARG A 169 -7.90 2.02 -9.85
C ARG A 169 -8.84 1.11 -9.07
N GLY A 170 -9.38 1.61 -7.96
CA GLY A 170 -10.46 0.91 -7.28
C GLY A 170 -11.66 0.79 -8.21
N LYS A 171 -12.16 -0.44 -8.38
CA LYS A 171 -13.44 -0.68 -9.04
C LYS A 171 -14.49 0.11 -8.27
N LEU A 172 -14.98 1.21 -8.88
CA LEU A 172 -16.15 1.91 -8.35
C LEU A 172 -17.25 0.86 -8.18
N PRO A 173 -17.89 0.75 -7.01
CA PRO A 173 -19.09 -0.08 -6.88
C PRO A 173 -20.11 0.46 -7.87
N ARG A 174 -20.59 -0.40 -8.76
CA ARG A 174 -21.72 -0.14 -9.66
C ARG A 174 -23.00 -0.03 -8.86
#